data_13c4176cf31f6a453d6c3dd1146d076d
#
_entry.id   13c4176cf31f6a453d6c3dd1146d076d
#
_cell.length_a   1.000
_cell.length_b   1.000
_cell.length_c   1.000
_cell.angle_alpha   90.00
_cell.angle_beta   90.00
_cell.angle_gamma   90.00
#
_symmetry.space_group_name_H-M   'P 1'
#
loop_
_entity.id
_entity.type
_entity.pdbx_description
1 polymer ?
#
loop_
_entity_poly.entity_id
_entity_poly.type
_entity_poly.pdbx_seq_one_letter_code
_entity_poly.pdbx_strand_id
1 'polypeptide(L)'
;MENHRGFLGSIHRLPFVPKRNLRKDGNHLLEHLYVSLWRDMEKRRYPKRKPLVSNLLHDREAVMLYSPTGVGKTWLSLSIALIAAGRGSLDLLDWRNDEAQPVCYVDGEMLEEDIQERIRLLIPSLGVDENLLRKNFSFVSRVSQPDSNEDFLSLDMEQHQWDLLKWIRDNTRKNSHPIVILDNLSNLVEL
;
A
#
# COMPACT_ATOMS: atom_id res chain seq x y z
N MET A 1 23.38 38.23 11.24
CA MET A 1 23.48 37.56 9.92
C MET A 1 23.77 36.08 10.17
N GLU A 2 22.77 35.29 10.42
CA GLU A 2 22.91 33.84 10.64
C GLU A 2 22.24 33.07 9.49
N ASN A 3 23.08 32.28 8.84
CA ASN A 3 22.72 31.44 7.68
C ASN A 3 21.88 30.23 8.12
N HIS A 4 20.59 30.25 7.90
CA HIS A 4 19.76 29.05 7.89
C HIS A 4 20.05 28.25 6.62
N ARG A 5 20.99 27.32 6.69
CA ARG A 5 21.10 26.25 5.69
C ARG A 5 20.02 25.20 5.96
N GLY A 6 19.05 25.14 5.08
CA GLY A 6 17.97 24.15 5.09
C GLY A 6 18.52 22.73 5.06
N PHE A 7 17.92 21.91 5.90
CA PHE A 7 18.13 20.48 5.98
C PHE A 7 17.47 19.82 4.74
N LEU A 8 18.20 19.78 3.63
CA LEU A 8 17.85 18.95 2.49
C LEU A 8 18.13 17.49 2.89
N GLY A 9 17.06 16.76 3.21
CA GLY A 9 17.14 15.33 3.43
C GLY A 9 17.86 14.66 2.26
N SER A 10 18.96 13.99 2.56
CA SER A 10 19.78 13.29 1.58
C SER A 10 18.96 12.16 0.98
N ILE A 11 18.54 12.35 -0.27
CA ILE A 11 18.15 11.23 -1.13
C ILE A 11 19.41 10.39 -1.26
N HIS A 12 19.49 9.28 -0.56
CA HIS A 12 20.55 8.30 -0.73
C HIS A 12 20.46 7.78 -2.16
N ARG A 13 21.28 8.36 -3.05
CA ARG A 13 21.51 7.79 -4.37
C ARG A 13 22.03 6.39 -4.15
N LEU A 14 21.32 5.41 -4.69
CA LEU A 14 21.84 4.05 -4.74
C LEU A 14 23.26 4.09 -5.34
N PRO A 15 24.22 3.35 -4.76
CA PRO A 15 25.58 3.39 -5.24
C PRO A 15 25.61 3.01 -6.73
N PHE A 16 26.34 3.80 -7.50
CA PHE A 16 26.59 3.54 -8.92
C PHE A 16 27.19 2.14 -9.07
N VAL A 17 26.45 1.22 -9.69
CA VAL A 17 26.99 -0.06 -10.14
C VAL A 17 27.63 0.20 -11.50
N PRO A 18 28.96 0.02 -11.67
CA PRO A 18 29.57 0.21 -12.97
C PRO A 18 28.90 -0.74 -13.97
N LYS A 19 28.35 -0.19 -15.04
CA LYS A 19 27.80 -0.98 -16.15
C LYS A 19 28.94 -1.88 -16.68
N ARG A 20 28.97 -3.12 -16.24
CA ARG A 20 29.70 -4.14 -17.02
C ARG A 20 28.97 -4.21 -18.36
N ASN A 21 29.72 -4.02 -19.46
CA ASN A 21 29.22 -4.18 -20.82
C ASN A 21 28.64 -5.59 -20.97
N LEU A 22 27.40 -5.77 -20.60
CA LEU A 22 26.58 -6.89 -21.01
C LEU A 22 26.29 -6.64 -22.48
N ARG A 23 26.65 -7.59 -23.32
CA ARG A 23 26.54 -7.52 -24.79
C ARG A 23 25.13 -7.05 -25.15
N LYS A 24 25.06 -6.19 -26.16
CA LYS A 24 23.84 -5.69 -26.77
C LYS A 24 23.12 -6.79 -27.55
N ASP A 25 22.56 -7.72 -26.85
CA ASP A 25 21.68 -8.72 -27.44
C ASP A 25 20.28 -8.38 -26.94
N GLY A 26 19.59 -7.56 -27.70
CA GLY A 26 18.16 -7.34 -27.90
C GLY A 26 17.15 -7.53 -26.75
N ASN A 27 17.54 -7.63 -25.50
CA ASN A 27 16.63 -7.93 -24.40
C ASN A 27 16.46 -6.70 -23.51
N HIS A 28 15.46 -5.88 -23.81
CA HIS A 28 15.06 -4.65 -23.07
C HIS A 28 14.88 -4.87 -21.56
N LEU A 29 14.56 -6.07 -21.11
CA LEU A 29 14.38 -6.43 -19.69
C LEU A 29 15.66 -6.24 -18.85
N LEU A 30 16.85 -6.40 -19.45
CA LEU A 30 18.13 -6.32 -18.71
C LEU A 30 18.62 -4.88 -18.45
N GLU A 31 18.11 -3.90 -19.17
CA GLU A 31 18.49 -2.48 -18.97
C GLU A 31 17.99 -1.91 -17.63
N HIS A 32 16.94 -2.51 -17.06
CA HIS A 32 16.34 -2.09 -15.80
C HIS A 32 16.65 -3.02 -14.62
N LEU A 33 17.40 -4.12 -14.86
CA LEU A 33 17.73 -5.07 -13.81
C LEU A 33 18.85 -4.54 -12.92
N TYR A 34 18.53 -4.29 -11.64
CA TYR A 34 19.52 -3.94 -10.65
C TYR A 34 20.07 -5.21 -9.97
N VAL A 35 21.35 -5.51 -10.20
CA VAL A 35 22.03 -6.66 -9.60
C VAL A 35 23.00 -6.19 -8.53
N SER A 36 22.87 -6.70 -7.32
CA SER A 36 23.81 -6.49 -6.23
C SER A 36 24.66 -7.72 -5.98
N LEU A 37 25.96 -7.54 -5.87
CA LEU A 37 26.86 -8.61 -5.44
C LEU A 37 26.88 -8.69 -3.92
N TRP A 38 27.06 -9.90 -3.37
CA TRP A 38 27.12 -10.11 -1.92
C TRP A 38 28.16 -9.23 -1.23
N ARG A 39 29.38 -9.15 -1.78
CA ARG A 39 30.46 -8.30 -1.27
C ARG A 39 30.08 -6.83 -1.08
N ASP A 40 29.07 -6.35 -1.86
CA ASP A 40 28.60 -4.98 -1.79
C ASP A 40 27.39 -4.88 -0.84
N MET A 41 26.58 -5.94 -0.78
CA MET A 41 25.42 -6.02 0.12
C MET A 41 25.83 -6.13 1.57
N GLU A 42 26.84 -6.93 1.92
CA GLU A 42 27.31 -7.15 3.29
C GLU A 42 27.79 -5.88 3.98
N LYS A 43 28.24 -4.88 3.20
CA LYS A 43 28.73 -3.59 3.68
C LYS A 43 27.63 -2.55 3.86
N ARG A 44 26.42 -2.79 3.30
CA ARG A 44 25.33 -1.83 3.37
C ARG A 44 24.68 -1.85 4.72
N ARG A 45 24.34 -0.67 5.22
CA ARG A 45 23.50 -0.49 6.40
C ARG A 45 22.10 -0.07 5.92
N TYR A 46 21.12 -0.90 6.21
CA TYR A 46 19.74 -0.61 5.89
C TYR A 46 19.02 -0.04 7.11
N PRO A 47 18.19 1.01 6.97
CA PRO A 47 17.37 1.49 8.07
C PRO A 47 16.41 0.39 8.52
N LYS A 48 16.07 0.37 9.80
CA LYS A 48 15.02 -0.52 10.30
C LYS A 48 13.70 -0.18 9.61
N ARG A 49 12.95 -1.22 9.27
CA ARG A 49 11.60 -1.06 8.71
C ARG A 49 10.68 -0.50 9.79
N LYS A 50 9.84 0.46 9.39
CA LYS A 50 8.85 1.06 10.27
C LYS A 50 7.62 0.15 10.36
N PRO A 51 7.10 -0.19 11.53
CA PRO A 51 5.84 -0.89 11.64
C PRO A 51 4.69 0.03 11.17
N LEU A 52 3.83 -0.48 10.31
CA LEU A 52 2.61 0.17 9.83
C LEU A 52 1.39 -0.37 10.56
N VAL A 53 1.40 -1.64 10.88
CA VAL A 53 0.53 -2.31 11.86
C VAL A 53 1.43 -3.26 12.65
N SER A 54 1.53 -3.07 13.95
CA SER A 54 2.44 -3.84 14.81
C SER A 54 2.23 -5.34 14.65
N ASN A 55 3.31 -6.10 14.63
CA ASN A 55 3.34 -7.56 14.49
C ASN A 55 2.76 -8.13 13.19
N LEU A 56 2.27 -7.28 12.27
CA LEU A 56 1.66 -7.73 11.02
C LEU A 56 2.36 -7.18 9.79
N LEU A 57 2.55 -5.85 9.71
CA LEU A 57 2.96 -5.20 8.47
C LEU A 57 3.99 -4.09 8.76
N HIS A 58 5.09 -4.10 8.02
CA HIS A 58 6.08 -3.03 8.02
C HIS A 58 6.15 -2.33 6.67
N ASP A 59 6.81 -1.18 6.63
CA ASP A 59 7.08 -0.49 5.37
C ASP A 59 7.85 -1.40 4.40
N ARG A 60 7.53 -1.30 3.11
CA ARG A 60 8.13 -2.10 2.03
C ARG A 60 7.90 -3.61 2.18
N GLU A 61 6.81 -4.01 2.78
CA GLU A 61 6.35 -5.40 2.86
C GLU A 61 5.06 -5.60 2.07
N ALA A 62 4.82 -6.82 1.63
CA ALA A 62 3.55 -7.29 1.11
C ALA A 62 3.07 -8.47 1.94
N VAL A 63 1.79 -8.49 2.27
CA VAL A 63 1.13 -9.57 2.99
C VAL A 63 -0.03 -10.08 2.16
N MET A 64 -0.19 -11.39 2.08
CA MET A 64 -1.32 -12.04 1.41
C MET A 64 -2.19 -12.74 2.45
N LEU A 65 -3.48 -12.37 2.48
CA LEU A 65 -4.51 -13.08 3.23
C LEU A 65 -5.23 -14.04 2.29
N TYR A 66 -5.21 -15.32 2.59
CA TYR A 66 -5.93 -16.31 1.82
C TYR A 66 -6.73 -17.27 2.73
N SER A 67 -7.93 -17.61 2.31
CA SER A 67 -8.81 -18.54 2.99
C SER A 67 -10.01 -18.86 2.11
N PRO A 68 -10.79 -19.91 2.39
CA PRO A 68 -12.06 -20.14 1.71
C PRO A 68 -13.01 -18.94 1.80
N THR A 69 -13.99 -18.88 0.91
CA THR A 69 -15.03 -17.84 0.92
C THR A 69 -15.86 -17.94 2.21
N GLY A 70 -16.34 -16.80 2.70
CA GLY A 70 -17.24 -16.72 3.86
C GLY A 70 -16.59 -16.72 5.25
N VAL A 71 -15.26 -16.87 5.36
CA VAL A 71 -14.58 -16.92 6.68
C VAL A 71 -14.20 -15.55 7.25
N GLY A 72 -14.57 -14.44 6.61
CA GLY A 72 -14.38 -13.10 7.15
C GLY A 72 -13.13 -12.36 6.69
N LYS A 73 -12.53 -12.72 5.53
CA LYS A 73 -11.36 -12.01 4.98
C LYS A 73 -11.56 -10.50 4.88
N THR A 74 -12.68 -10.06 4.33
CA THR A 74 -13.02 -8.64 4.18
C THR A 74 -13.15 -7.93 5.53
N TRP A 75 -13.71 -8.57 6.56
CA TRP A 75 -13.73 -8.01 7.90
C TRP A 75 -12.32 -7.81 8.46
N LEU A 76 -11.44 -8.76 8.23
CA LEU A 76 -10.06 -8.70 8.69
C LEU A 76 -9.26 -7.65 7.92
N SER A 77 -9.38 -7.60 6.58
CA SER A 77 -8.70 -6.60 5.74
C SER A 77 -9.17 -5.18 6.04
N LEU A 78 -10.48 -4.97 6.28
CA LEU A 78 -11.02 -3.69 6.76
C LEU A 78 -10.48 -3.33 8.14
N SER A 79 -10.40 -4.28 9.08
CA SER A 79 -9.82 -4.02 10.39
C SER A 79 -8.37 -3.54 10.30
N ILE A 80 -7.55 -4.18 9.47
CA ILE A 80 -6.16 -3.75 9.21
C ILE A 80 -6.13 -2.34 8.63
N ALA A 81 -6.99 -2.06 7.63
CA ALA A 81 -7.10 -0.75 7.00
C ALA A 81 -7.45 0.35 8.01
N LEU A 82 -8.44 0.11 8.85
CA LEU A 82 -8.93 1.07 9.84
C LEU A 82 -7.91 1.31 10.96
N ILE A 83 -7.25 0.26 11.45
CA ILE A 83 -6.15 0.37 12.42
C ILE A 83 -5.04 1.26 11.84
N ALA A 84 -4.64 1.00 10.60
CA ALA A 84 -3.58 1.74 9.95
C ALA A 84 -3.94 3.21 9.70
N ALA A 85 -5.16 3.49 9.20
CA ALA A 85 -5.60 4.83 8.83
C ALA A 85 -5.99 5.70 10.03
N GLY A 86 -6.58 5.10 11.07
CA GLY A 86 -7.20 5.80 12.20
C GLY A 86 -6.54 5.56 13.56
N ARG A 87 -5.36 4.96 13.63
CA ARG A 87 -4.65 4.64 14.90
C ARG A 87 -5.48 3.77 15.84
N GLY A 88 -6.18 2.79 15.28
CA GLY A 88 -6.94 1.82 16.04
C GLY A 88 -6.06 0.69 16.61
N SER A 89 -6.71 -0.21 17.36
CA SER A 89 -6.09 -1.44 17.86
C SER A 89 -7.03 -2.64 17.77
N LEU A 90 -6.45 -3.82 17.71
CA LEU A 90 -7.12 -5.10 17.90
C LEU A 90 -6.31 -5.93 18.89
N ASP A 91 -6.64 -5.79 20.16
CA ASP A 91 -5.86 -6.31 21.29
C ASP A 91 -5.70 -7.83 21.25
N LEU A 92 -6.72 -8.55 20.77
CA LEU A 92 -6.66 -10.02 20.62
C LEU A 92 -5.46 -10.50 19.79
N LEU A 93 -5.04 -9.70 18.80
CA LEU A 93 -3.93 -10.02 17.90
C LEU A 93 -2.69 -9.14 18.16
N ASP A 94 -2.72 -8.29 19.18
CA ASP A 94 -1.70 -7.26 19.47
C ASP A 94 -1.41 -6.39 18.22
N TRP A 95 -2.45 -6.10 17.45
CA TRP A 95 -2.38 -5.21 16.30
C TRP A 95 -2.74 -3.79 16.71
N ARG A 96 -1.85 -2.87 16.45
CA ARG A 96 -2.05 -1.44 16.68
C ARG A 96 -1.21 -0.62 15.72
N ASN A 97 -1.57 0.63 15.57
CA ASN A 97 -0.76 1.60 14.86
C ASN A 97 -0.69 2.91 15.66
N ASP A 98 0.52 3.36 15.97
CA ASP A 98 0.76 4.61 16.70
C ASP A 98 0.79 5.84 15.78
N GLU A 99 0.95 5.64 14.47
CA GLU A 99 1.04 6.73 13.49
C GLU A 99 0.18 6.45 12.26
N ALA A 100 -0.93 7.19 12.14
CA ALA A 100 -1.87 7.03 11.03
C ALA A 100 -1.18 7.13 9.66
N GLN A 101 -1.46 6.16 8.79
CA GLN A 101 -0.93 6.06 7.44
C GLN A 101 -2.05 6.24 6.41
N PRO A 102 -1.75 6.80 5.23
CA PRO A 102 -2.69 6.76 4.12
C PRO A 102 -2.98 5.31 3.71
N VAL A 103 -4.26 5.00 3.56
CA VAL A 103 -4.73 3.69 3.10
C VAL A 103 -5.61 3.89 1.87
N CYS A 104 -5.32 3.13 0.82
CA CYS A 104 -6.17 2.95 -0.34
C CYS A 104 -6.73 1.54 -0.32
N TYR A 105 -8.03 1.40 -0.07
CA TYR A 105 -8.72 0.12 -0.08
C TYR A 105 -9.44 -0.04 -1.41
N VAL A 106 -9.08 -1.05 -2.19
CA VAL A 106 -9.67 -1.38 -3.48
C VAL A 106 -10.48 -2.66 -3.33
N ASP A 107 -11.77 -2.55 -3.52
CA ASP A 107 -12.70 -3.69 -3.42
C ASP A 107 -13.23 -4.10 -4.80
N GLY A 108 -13.15 -5.38 -5.10
CA GLY A 108 -13.57 -5.96 -6.37
C GLY A 108 -14.97 -6.59 -6.34
N GLU A 109 -15.66 -6.62 -5.19
CA GLU A 109 -16.86 -7.45 -5.02
C GLU A 109 -18.04 -6.72 -4.39
N MET A 110 -17.80 -5.82 -3.44
CA MET A 110 -18.85 -5.25 -2.60
C MET A 110 -19.30 -3.86 -3.04
N LEU A 111 -20.58 -3.59 -2.83
CA LEU A 111 -21.13 -2.23 -2.94
C LEU A 111 -20.53 -1.32 -1.87
N GLU A 112 -20.39 -0.04 -2.19
CA GLU A 112 -19.84 0.97 -1.27
C GLU A 112 -20.66 1.09 0.02
N GLU A 113 -21.99 0.97 -0.06
CA GLU A 113 -22.90 0.99 1.07
C GLU A 113 -22.65 -0.14 2.07
N ASP A 114 -22.38 -1.36 1.57
CA ASP A 114 -22.10 -2.51 2.43
C ASP A 114 -20.75 -2.35 3.16
N ILE A 115 -19.75 -1.82 2.47
CA ILE A 115 -18.46 -1.50 3.07
C ILE A 115 -18.60 -0.39 4.11
N GLN A 116 -19.40 0.65 3.81
CA GLN A 116 -19.66 1.73 4.74
C GLN A 116 -20.31 1.22 6.05
N GLU A 117 -21.29 0.31 5.94
CA GLU A 117 -21.92 -0.29 7.10
C GLU A 117 -20.91 -1.07 7.96
N ARG A 118 -20.07 -1.91 7.30
CA ARG A 118 -19.02 -2.66 8.01
C ARG A 118 -18.02 -1.74 8.72
N ILE A 119 -17.59 -0.67 8.06
CA ILE A 119 -16.70 0.32 8.67
C ILE A 119 -17.34 0.94 9.92
N ARG A 120 -18.62 1.32 9.86
CA ARG A 120 -19.33 1.87 11.01
C ARG A 120 -19.40 0.92 12.20
N LEU A 121 -19.53 -0.38 11.94
CA LEU A 121 -19.52 -1.41 12.98
C LEU A 121 -18.12 -1.63 13.59
N LEU A 122 -17.07 -1.51 12.77
CA LEU A 122 -15.68 -1.73 13.22
C LEU A 122 -15.08 -0.55 13.99
N ILE A 123 -15.43 0.68 13.65
CA ILE A 123 -14.86 1.90 14.27
C ILE A 123 -14.88 1.83 15.81
N PRO A 124 -16.02 1.59 16.48
CA PRO A 124 -16.06 1.58 17.94
C PRO A 124 -15.29 0.41 18.56
N SER A 125 -15.28 -0.76 17.89
CA SER A 125 -14.60 -1.95 18.40
C SER A 125 -13.08 -1.89 18.28
N LEU A 126 -12.56 -1.09 17.34
CA LEU A 126 -11.13 -0.90 17.10
C LEU A 126 -10.59 0.38 17.76
N GLY A 127 -11.42 1.19 18.37
CA GLY A 127 -11.02 2.48 18.98
C GLY A 127 -10.42 3.47 17.98
N VAL A 128 -10.93 3.48 16.75
CA VAL A 128 -10.41 4.29 15.64
C VAL A 128 -10.71 5.76 15.83
N ASP A 129 -9.73 6.64 15.64
CA ASP A 129 -9.92 8.08 15.52
C ASP A 129 -10.54 8.42 14.15
N GLU A 130 -11.82 8.76 14.15
CA GLU A 130 -12.54 9.09 12.92
C GLU A 130 -12.00 10.33 12.20
N ASN A 131 -11.39 11.30 12.90
CA ASN A 131 -10.82 12.49 12.26
C ASN A 131 -9.56 12.12 11.48
N LEU A 132 -8.78 11.14 11.96
CA LEU A 132 -7.65 10.58 11.24
C LEU A 132 -8.14 9.70 10.09
N LEU A 133 -9.17 8.88 10.33
CA LEU A 133 -9.76 8.03 9.30
C LEU A 133 -10.21 8.84 8.08
N ARG A 134 -10.99 9.92 8.30
CA ARG A 134 -11.45 10.82 7.22
C ARG A 134 -10.33 11.42 6.37
N LYS A 135 -9.11 11.51 6.91
CA LYS A 135 -7.95 12.09 6.21
C LYS A 135 -7.07 11.07 5.51
N ASN A 136 -7.12 9.82 5.97
CA ASN A 136 -6.15 8.81 5.58
C ASN A 136 -6.76 7.59 4.89
N PHE A 137 -8.08 7.41 4.92
CA PHE A 137 -8.74 6.27 4.29
C PHE A 137 -9.41 6.69 2.99
N SER A 138 -9.07 5.98 1.92
CA SER A 138 -9.71 6.11 0.61
C SER A 138 -10.22 4.75 0.16
N PHE A 139 -11.38 4.75 -0.46
CA PHE A 139 -12.05 3.54 -0.93
C PHE A 139 -12.31 3.61 -2.42
N VAL A 140 -12.07 2.51 -3.12
CA VAL A 140 -12.37 2.32 -4.53
C VAL A 140 -13.18 1.03 -4.65
N SER A 141 -14.46 1.15 -5.01
CA SER A 141 -15.31 0.00 -5.30
C SER A 141 -15.35 -0.26 -6.80
N ARG A 142 -15.09 -1.50 -7.19
CA ARG A 142 -15.31 -1.93 -8.58
C ARG A 142 -16.76 -1.84 -8.97
N VAL A 143 -17.65 -2.24 -8.09
CA VAL A 143 -19.08 -2.38 -8.38
C VAL A 143 -19.81 -1.04 -8.39
N SER A 144 -19.31 -0.04 -7.65
CA SER A 144 -19.95 1.28 -7.51
C SER A 144 -19.41 2.34 -8.48
N GLN A 145 -18.62 1.95 -9.49
CA GLN A 145 -18.18 2.90 -10.51
C GLN A 145 -19.36 3.33 -11.40
N PRO A 146 -19.39 4.59 -11.84
CA PRO A 146 -20.42 5.03 -12.77
C PRO A 146 -20.34 4.23 -14.06
N ASP A 147 -21.50 3.99 -14.70
CA ASP A 147 -21.64 3.31 -15.98
C ASP A 147 -20.85 4.06 -17.07
N SER A 148 -19.56 3.93 -17.10
CA SER A 148 -18.74 4.26 -18.25
C SER A 148 -18.67 2.99 -19.10
N ASN A 149 -18.85 3.13 -20.41
CA ASN A 149 -18.72 2.02 -21.38
C ASN A 149 -17.28 1.47 -21.46
N GLU A 150 -16.43 1.80 -20.52
CA GLU A 150 -15.06 1.36 -20.43
C GLU A 150 -14.93 0.35 -19.29
N ASP A 151 -14.24 -0.75 -19.58
CA ASP A 151 -13.97 -1.82 -18.63
C ASP A 151 -13.37 -1.25 -17.34
N PHE A 152 -14.02 -1.55 -16.25
CA PHE A 152 -13.62 -1.12 -14.92
C PHE A 152 -12.22 -1.66 -14.56
N LEU A 153 -11.55 -0.97 -13.62
CA LEU A 153 -10.24 -1.27 -13.04
C LEU A 153 -9.93 -2.77 -13.02
N SER A 154 -9.25 -3.24 -14.06
CA SER A 154 -8.70 -4.58 -14.12
C SER A 154 -7.19 -4.49 -13.90
N LEU A 155 -6.66 -5.17 -12.88
CA LEU A 155 -5.24 -5.10 -12.51
C LEU A 155 -4.33 -5.91 -13.44
N ASP A 156 -4.86 -6.64 -14.41
CA ASP A 156 -4.12 -7.23 -15.51
C ASP A 156 -3.86 -6.23 -16.65
N MET A 157 -4.57 -5.11 -16.69
CA MET A 157 -4.34 -4.02 -17.62
C MET A 157 -3.28 -3.04 -17.08
N GLU A 158 -2.15 -2.91 -17.78
CA GLU A 158 -1.05 -2.03 -17.38
C GLU A 158 -1.49 -0.57 -17.18
N GLN A 159 -2.38 -0.06 -18.03
CA GLN A 159 -2.90 1.30 -17.91
C GLN A 159 -3.64 1.51 -16.58
N HIS A 160 -4.51 0.57 -16.18
CA HIS A 160 -5.25 0.65 -14.92
C HIS A 160 -4.33 0.57 -13.68
N GLN A 161 -3.26 -0.24 -13.76
CA GLN A 161 -2.23 -0.24 -12.72
C GLN A 161 -1.57 1.12 -12.58
N TRP A 162 -1.19 1.75 -13.72
CA TRP A 162 -0.58 3.08 -13.72
C TRP A 162 -1.52 4.17 -13.20
N ASP A 163 -2.80 4.13 -13.55
CA ASP A 163 -3.79 5.09 -13.10
C ASP A 163 -4.02 4.98 -11.59
N LEU A 164 -4.12 3.76 -11.05
CA LEU A 164 -4.19 3.51 -9.61
C LEU A 164 -2.94 4.01 -8.88
N LEU A 165 -1.75 3.67 -9.36
CA LEU A 165 -0.49 4.10 -8.76
C LEU A 165 -0.33 5.63 -8.82
N LYS A 166 -0.73 6.25 -9.92
CA LYS A 166 -0.74 7.71 -10.09
C LYS A 166 -1.67 8.36 -9.09
N TRP A 167 -2.91 7.85 -8.98
CA TRP A 167 -3.89 8.37 -8.02
C TRP A 167 -3.37 8.27 -6.58
N ILE A 168 -2.83 7.11 -6.18
CA ILE A 168 -2.22 6.92 -4.85
C ILE A 168 -1.13 7.95 -4.61
N ARG A 169 -0.20 8.11 -5.54
CA ARG A 169 0.92 9.06 -5.42
C ARG A 169 0.44 10.50 -5.30
N ASP A 170 -0.55 10.89 -6.09
CA ASP A 170 -1.03 12.27 -6.18
C ASP A 170 -1.90 12.64 -4.96
N ASN A 171 -2.51 11.64 -4.30
CA ASN A 171 -3.39 11.83 -3.14
C ASN A 171 -2.76 11.44 -1.80
N THR A 172 -1.51 11.00 -1.79
CA THR A 172 -0.79 10.70 -0.54
C THR A 172 0.24 11.78 -0.22
N ARG A 173 0.50 12.00 1.06
CA ARG A 173 1.49 12.99 1.51
C ARG A 173 2.89 12.57 1.05
N LYS A 174 3.72 13.54 0.64
CA LYS A 174 5.14 13.29 0.41
C LYS A 174 5.77 12.65 1.66
N ASN A 175 6.56 11.61 1.45
CA ASN A 175 7.23 10.83 2.50
C ASN A 175 6.29 10.00 3.41
N SER A 176 5.02 9.81 3.05
CA SER A 176 4.17 8.81 3.69
C SER A 176 4.44 7.42 3.10
N HIS A 177 4.04 6.39 3.84
CA HIS A 177 4.07 4.99 3.39
C HIS A 177 2.64 4.52 3.17
N PRO A 178 2.04 4.79 2.00
CA PRO A 178 0.66 4.39 1.74
C PRO A 178 0.54 2.85 1.78
N ILE A 179 -0.53 2.37 2.39
CA ILE A 179 -0.91 0.96 2.38
C ILE A 179 -1.97 0.81 1.29
N VAL A 180 -1.76 -0.15 0.40
CA VAL A 180 -2.75 -0.53 -0.61
C VAL A 180 -3.29 -1.90 -0.26
N ILE A 181 -4.60 -1.99 -0.11
CA ILE A 181 -5.30 -3.26 0.14
C ILE A 181 -6.13 -3.60 -1.09
N LEU A 182 -5.97 -4.80 -1.61
CA LEU A 182 -6.70 -5.33 -2.74
C LEU A 182 -7.59 -6.48 -2.25
N ASP A 183 -8.88 -6.25 -2.14
CA ASP A 183 -9.88 -7.22 -1.65
C ASP A 183 -11.04 -7.39 -2.68
N ASN A 184 -11.22 -8.49 -3.33
CA ASN A 184 -10.33 -9.63 -3.41
C ASN A 184 -9.61 -9.62 -4.78
N LEU A 185 -8.36 -10.09 -4.82
CA LEU A 185 -7.53 -10.01 -6.01
C LEU A 185 -8.14 -10.78 -7.20
N SER A 186 -8.83 -11.89 -6.98
CA SER A 186 -9.46 -12.68 -8.05
C SER A 186 -10.54 -11.93 -8.84
N ASN A 187 -11.17 -10.92 -8.26
CA ASN A 187 -12.18 -10.08 -8.94
C ASN A 187 -11.56 -8.82 -9.55
N LEU A 188 -10.30 -8.52 -9.23
CA LEU A 188 -9.55 -7.38 -9.76
C LEU A 188 -8.63 -7.78 -10.93
N VAL A 189 -8.53 -9.06 -11.23
CA VAL A 189 -7.79 -9.65 -12.37
C VAL A 189 -8.76 -10.52 -13.15
N GLU A 190 -8.77 -10.42 -14.46
CA GLU A 190 -9.50 -11.34 -15.32
C GLU A 190 -8.69 -12.64 -15.44
N LEU A 191 -9.22 -13.74 -14.87
CA LEU A 191 -8.64 -15.08 -14.95
C LEU A 191 -9.34 -15.88 -16.05
#